data_53e7e73a79ea7114743bb02a158d2cd1
#
_entry.id   53e7e73a79ea7114743bb02a158d2cd1
#
_cell.length_a   1.000
_cell.length_b   1.000
_cell.length_c   1.000
_cell.angle_alpha   90.00
_cell.angle_beta   90.00
_cell.angle_gamma   90.00
#
_symmetry.space_group_name_H-M   'P 1'
#
loop_
_entity.id
_entity.type
_entity.pdbx_description
1 polymer ?
#
loop_
_entity_poly.entity_id
_entity_poly.type
_entity_poly.pdbx_seq_one_letter_code
_entity_poly.pdbx_strand_id
1 'polypeptide(L)'
;VIRTAMALLARGGSIYMVLAVCLAVPSHAAPVAWKEDMVCGKDLNRPDHQPGLAQRYVVTPNGAIAYYSFGQGSPIVLVTGYRATISNWNAYFLGELAKHHQVIVLDNRGIGGSVSETTRYGMADLARDTLTLIWTLKLRDVTLVGWSMGGMVAQTLLMQHPDRIRDAVLMNTAPPGHGGDAVPADVMRILSGSPGTTFGQVMSVLFPPNAEKQAEQCFARDMFKPADYGSVRVPAQVAQSQDALLGEWAADKQAFRRLRGIKVPTLVLSAQNDAVLAPANAAALNKAIPRSSLVEASDAGHAMMYQYPRALAQRIIKFIDTSL
;
A
#
# COMPACT_ATOMS: atom_id res chain seq x y z
N VAL A 1 25.45 -7.75 -11.82
CA VAL A 1 26.82 -7.86 -12.36
C VAL A 1 27.29 -9.28 -12.03
N ILE A 2 27.33 -10.13 -13.05
CA ILE A 2 27.77 -11.54 -12.92
C ILE A 2 29.32 -11.52 -12.90
N ARG A 3 29.91 -11.91 -11.79
CA ARG A 3 31.35 -12.21 -11.74
C ARG A 3 31.53 -13.71 -11.87
N THR A 4 32.13 -14.16 -12.98
CA THR A 4 32.50 -15.54 -13.24
C THR A 4 33.92 -15.72 -12.71
N ALA A 5 34.11 -16.61 -11.73
CA ALA A 5 35.43 -17.04 -11.32
C ALA A 5 35.74 -18.38 -12.00
N MET A 6 36.83 -18.45 -12.80
CA MET A 6 37.32 -19.67 -13.41
C MET A 6 38.46 -20.26 -12.54
N ALA A 7 38.31 -21.48 -12.10
CA ALA A 7 39.39 -22.25 -11.49
C ALA A 7 39.75 -23.42 -12.42
N LEU A 8 41.00 -23.49 -12.85
CA LEU A 8 41.58 -24.63 -13.61
C LEU A 8 42.17 -25.64 -12.67
N LEU A 9 41.66 -26.85 -12.69
CA LEU A 9 42.30 -27.99 -12.04
C LEU A 9 42.69 -29.00 -13.13
N ALA A 10 44.00 -29.16 -13.38
CA ALA A 10 44.53 -30.14 -14.31
C ALA A 10 45.06 -31.35 -13.55
N ARG A 11 44.45 -32.51 -13.71
CA ARG A 11 45.05 -33.83 -13.46
C ARG A 11 44.54 -34.83 -14.49
N GLY A 12 45.47 -35.34 -15.32
CA GLY A 12 45.28 -36.56 -16.12
C GLY A 12 44.21 -36.50 -17.22
N GLY A 13 44.51 -35.91 -18.35
CA GLY A 13 43.95 -36.28 -19.66
C GLY A 13 42.48 -35.93 -19.99
N SER A 14 41.74 -35.32 -19.10
CA SER A 14 40.37 -34.83 -19.42
C SER A 14 40.11 -33.54 -18.66
N ILE A 15 39.85 -32.46 -19.38
CA ILE A 15 39.48 -31.16 -18.80
C ILE A 15 37.98 -31.16 -18.55
N TYR A 16 37.57 -31.27 -17.31
CA TYR A 16 36.18 -31.00 -16.92
C TYR A 16 36.03 -29.51 -16.56
N MET A 17 35.26 -28.80 -17.33
CA MET A 17 34.91 -27.42 -17.03
C MET A 17 33.74 -27.42 -16.04
N VAL A 18 33.99 -27.16 -14.76
CA VAL A 18 32.96 -26.97 -13.76
C VAL A 18 32.54 -25.50 -13.79
N LEU A 19 31.39 -25.21 -14.37
CA LEU A 19 30.77 -23.89 -14.30
C LEU A 19 30.14 -23.76 -12.92
N ALA A 20 30.85 -23.09 -11.98
CA ALA A 20 30.23 -22.66 -10.73
C ALA A 20 29.31 -21.42 -11.02
N VAL A 21 28.04 -21.68 -11.18
CA VAL A 21 27.03 -20.61 -11.18
C VAL A 21 26.87 -20.13 -9.74
N CYS A 22 27.55 -19.06 -9.37
CA CYS A 22 27.24 -18.33 -8.16
C CYS A 22 25.86 -17.68 -8.34
N LEU A 23 24.84 -18.34 -7.85
CA LEU A 23 23.54 -17.69 -7.66
C LEU A 23 23.76 -16.54 -6.67
N ALA A 24 23.75 -15.32 -7.18
CA ALA A 24 23.73 -14.14 -6.34
C ALA A 24 22.45 -14.21 -5.50
N VAL A 25 22.61 -14.50 -4.20
CA VAL A 25 21.55 -14.32 -3.23
C VAL A 25 21.17 -12.84 -3.31
N PRO A 26 19.89 -12.48 -3.54
CA PRO A 26 19.51 -11.09 -3.55
C PRO A 26 19.88 -10.50 -2.19
N SER A 27 20.87 -9.62 -2.16
CA SER A 27 21.21 -8.87 -0.95
C SER A 27 20.00 -7.99 -0.64
N HIS A 28 19.39 -8.18 0.53
CA HIS A 28 18.43 -7.21 1.04
C HIS A 28 19.16 -5.88 1.07
N ALA A 29 18.63 -4.90 0.36
CA ALA A 29 19.18 -3.55 0.41
C ALA A 29 19.09 -3.07 1.87
N ALA A 30 20.15 -2.44 2.37
CA ALA A 30 20.12 -1.87 3.72
C ALA A 30 18.96 -0.88 3.84
N PRO A 31 18.30 -0.82 5.00
CA PRO A 31 17.23 0.14 5.25
C PRO A 31 17.67 1.57 4.99
N VAL A 32 16.77 2.37 4.45
CA VAL A 32 17.04 3.75 4.07
C VAL A 32 16.52 4.69 5.15
N ALA A 33 17.40 5.51 5.72
CA ALA A 33 16.99 6.61 6.57
C ALA A 33 16.49 7.77 5.69
N TRP A 34 15.23 8.13 5.84
CA TRP A 34 14.67 9.32 5.22
C TRP A 34 14.74 10.49 6.20
N LYS A 35 15.07 11.66 5.66
CA LYS A 35 15.19 12.90 6.45
C LYS A 35 14.06 13.84 6.05
N GLU A 36 12.97 13.76 6.75
CA GLU A 36 11.84 14.67 6.59
C GLU A 36 11.08 14.72 7.92
N ASP A 37 10.51 15.87 8.23
CA ASP A 37 9.61 16.05 9.38
C ASP A 37 8.15 16.04 8.93
N MET A 38 7.25 15.66 9.83
CA MET A 38 5.81 15.80 9.63
C MET A 38 5.46 17.27 9.39
N VAL A 39 4.59 17.52 8.42
CA VAL A 39 4.26 18.90 8.00
C VAL A 39 3.43 19.64 9.02
N CYS A 40 2.58 18.94 9.77
CA CYS A 40 1.77 19.49 10.88
C CYS A 40 0.86 20.67 10.48
N GLY A 41 0.33 20.66 9.27
CA GLY A 41 -0.55 21.73 8.78
C GLY A 41 0.19 23.06 8.51
N LYS A 42 1.52 23.08 8.48
CA LYS A 42 2.29 24.30 8.27
C LYS A 42 2.32 24.79 6.82
N ASP A 43 2.06 23.89 5.88
CA ASP A 43 1.98 24.21 4.46
C ASP A 43 0.52 24.24 4.04
N LEU A 44 0.08 25.36 3.45
CA LEU A 44 -1.30 25.56 2.99
C LEU A 44 -1.53 25.05 1.56
N ASN A 45 -0.46 24.68 0.85
CA ASN A 45 -0.55 24.15 -0.51
C ASN A 45 -0.94 22.66 -0.49
N ARG A 46 -2.23 22.39 -0.36
CA ARG A 46 -2.82 21.06 -0.22
C ARG A 46 -3.83 20.80 -1.33
N PRO A 47 -3.89 19.57 -1.87
CA PRO A 47 -4.83 19.22 -2.94
C PRO A 47 -6.30 19.29 -2.50
N ASP A 48 -6.59 19.02 -1.23
CA ASP A 48 -7.95 19.05 -0.67
C ASP A 48 -8.49 20.47 -0.42
N HIS A 49 -7.64 21.49 -0.53
CA HIS A 49 -8.05 22.90 -0.47
C HIS A 49 -8.20 23.54 -1.85
N GLN A 50 -8.02 22.77 -2.93
CA GLN A 50 -8.15 23.32 -4.29
C GLN A 50 -9.60 23.60 -4.64
N PRO A 51 -9.93 24.79 -5.21
CA PRO A 51 -11.26 25.09 -5.70
C PRO A 51 -11.71 24.08 -6.76
N GLY A 52 -12.96 23.60 -6.65
CA GLY A 52 -13.55 22.68 -7.63
C GLY A 52 -13.19 21.20 -7.41
N LEU A 53 -12.42 20.86 -6.38
CA LEU A 53 -12.31 19.47 -5.98
C LEU A 53 -13.66 18.99 -5.42
N ALA A 54 -14.23 17.97 -6.03
CA ALA A 54 -15.53 17.44 -5.64
C ALA A 54 -15.52 15.91 -5.64
N GLN A 55 -16.30 15.33 -4.72
CA GLN A 55 -16.54 13.90 -4.68
C GLN A 55 -17.28 13.44 -5.94
N ARG A 56 -16.82 12.33 -6.51
CA ARG A 56 -17.39 11.70 -7.69
C ARG A 56 -17.72 10.24 -7.40
N TYR A 57 -18.52 9.63 -8.26
CA TYR A 57 -19.00 8.26 -8.06
C TYR A 57 -18.87 7.45 -9.33
N VAL A 58 -18.52 6.19 -9.16
CA VAL A 58 -18.62 5.16 -10.19
C VAL A 58 -19.62 4.12 -9.74
N VAL A 59 -20.63 3.87 -10.57
CA VAL A 59 -21.61 2.80 -10.32
C VAL A 59 -20.94 1.45 -10.55
N THR A 60 -21.14 0.55 -9.61
CA THR A 60 -20.68 -0.84 -9.68
C THR A 60 -21.91 -1.79 -9.61
N PRO A 61 -21.76 -3.08 -9.93
CA PRO A 61 -22.85 -4.04 -9.78
C PRO A 61 -23.40 -4.16 -8.34
N ASN A 62 -22.66 -3.65 -7.34
CA ASN A 62 -22.99 -3.79 -5.92
C ASN A 62 -23.15 -2.43 -5.21
N GLY A 63 -23.46 -1.36 -5.94
CA GLY A 63 -23.63 -0.03 -5.38
C GLY A 63 -22.79 1.03 -6.11
N ALA A 64 -22.15 1.94 -5.38
CA ALA A 64 -21.34 3.01 -5.96
C ALA A 64 -20.03 3.19 -5.18
N ILE A 65 -18.95 3.46 -5.88
CA ILE A 65 -17.65 3.79 -5.29
C ILE A 65 -17.41 5.29 -5.41
N ALA A 66 -17.25 5.93 -4.26
CA ALA A 66 -16.89 7.33 -4.15
C ALA A 66 -15.39 7.51 -4.30
N TYR A 67 -14.99 8.55 -5.03
CA TYR A 67 -13.59 8.87 -5.25
C TYR A 67 -13.37 10.37 -5.44
N TYR A 68 -12.12 10.79 -5.25
CA TYR A 68 -11.60 12.09 -5.69
C TYR A 68 -10.53 11.89 -6.73
N SER A 69 -10.44 12.85 -7.66
CA SER A 69 -9.39 12.87 -8.69
C SER A 69 -8.84 14.27 -8.86
N PHE A 70 -7.54 14.43 -8.79
CA PHE A 70 -6.82 15.70 -8.94
C PHE A 70 -5.41 15.46 -9.49
N GLY A 71 -4.71 16.55 -9.87
CA GLY A 71 -3.46 16.43 -10.61
C GLY A 71 -3.67 16.03 -12.07
N GLN A 72 -2.57 15.90 -12.82
CA GLN A 72 -2.57 15.54 -14.25
C GLN A 72 -1.38 14.62 -14.55
N GLY A 73 -1.48 13.84 -15.61
CA GLY A 73 -0.46 12.87 -16.04
C GLY A 73 -0.95 11.43 -15.96
N SER A 74 -0.03 10.47 -15.91
CA SER A 74 -0.38 9.05 -15.77
C SER A 74 -1.10 8.79 -14.44
N PRO A 75 -2.16 7.95 -14.43
CA PRO A 75 -3.00 7.79 -13.26
C PRO A 75 -2.34 6.94 -12.16
N ILE A 76 -2.44 7.40 -10.93
CA ILE A 76 -2.16 6.65 -9.71
C ILE A 76 -3.49 6.42 -8.99
N VAL A 77 -3.88 5.16 -8.79
CA VAL A 77 -5.06 4.77 -8.02
C VAL A 77 -4.60 4.25 -6.66
N LEU A 78 -5.08 4.89 -5.57
CA LEU A 78 -4.70 4.56 -4.21
C LEU A 78 -5.85 3.89 -3.46
N VAL A 79 -5.58 2.71 -2.90
CA VAL A 79 -6.54 1.90 -2.13
C VAL A 79 -6.18 1.95 -0.65
N THR A 80 -7.16 2.33 0.17
CA THR A 80 -7.01 2.51 1.63
C THR A 80 -6.92 1.19 2.40
N GLY A 81 -6.43 1.27 3.64
CA GLY A 81 -6.29 0.15 4.56
C GLY A 81 -7.59 -0.29 5.24
N TYR A 82 -7.43 -1.14 6.24
CA TYR A 82 -8.48 -1.66 7.11
C TYR A 82 -9.18 -0.54 7.87
N ARG A 83 -10.52 -0.50 7.79
CA ARG A 83 -11.39 0.52 8.41
C ARG A 83 -10.96 1.97 8.12
N ALA A 84 -10.15 2.16 7.08
CA ALA A 84 -9.66 3.48 6.68
C ALA A 84 -10.58 4.12 5.63
N THR A 85 -10.64 5.43 5.69
CA THR A 85 -11.35 6.29 4.74
C THR A 85 -10.35 7.02 3.85
N ILE A 86 -10.82 7.67 2.80
CA ILE A 86 -10.00 8.59 1.98
C ILE A 86 -9.24 9.60 2.85
N SER A 87 -9.84 10.06 3.94
CA SER A 87 -9.19 11.03 4.84
C SER A 87 -7.96 10.47 5.59
N ASN A 88 -7.78 9.16 5.63
CA ASN A 88 -6.58 8.59 6.25
C ASN A 88 -5.32 8.69 5.38
N TRP A 89 -5.43 9.19 4.14
CA TRP A 89 -4.26 9.60 3.38
C TRP A 89 -3.72 10.94 3.87
N ASN A 90 -2.40 11.09 3.86
CA ASN A 90 -1.76 12.38 4.15
C ASN A 90 -1.89 13.31 2.94
N ALA A 91 -2.40 14.53 3.14
CA ALA A 91 -2.65 15.48 2.06
C ALA A 91 -1.37 15.92 1.33
N TYR A 92 -0.26 16.03 2.03
CA TYR A 92 1.02 16.44 1.43
C TYR A 92 1.67 15.32 0.62
N PHE A 93 1.51 14.07 1.06
CA PHE A 93 1.89 12.89 0.26
C PHE A 93 1.11 12.85 -1.05
N LEU A 94 -0.20 13.01 -0.99
CA LEU A 94 -1.06 13.06 -2.18
C LEU A 94 -0.73 14.27 -3.06
N GLY A 95 -0.47 15.43 -2.45
CA GLY A 95 -0.10 16.64 -3.15
C GLY A 95 1.23 16.53 -3.90
N GLU A 96 2.21 15.85 -3.33
CA GLU A 96 3.49 15.62 -4.00
C GLU A 96 3.33 14.70 -5.22
N LEU A 97 2.56 13.61 -5.09
CA LEU A 97 2.21 12.75 -6.22
C LEU A 97 1.47 13.53 -7.32
N ALA A 98 0.55 14.41 -6.93
CA ALA A 98 -0.29 15.18 -7.85
C ALA A 98 0.46 16.25 -8.67
N LYS A 99 1.71 16.56 -8.32
CA LYS A 99 2.55 17.44 -9.15
C LYS A 99 2.91 16.83 -10.50
N HIS A 100 2.92 15.51 -10.60
CA HIS A 100 3.40 14.78 -11.77
C HIS A 100 2.39 13.78 -12.33
N HIS A 101 1.37 13.40 -11.54
CA HIS A 101 0.44 12.35 -11.85
C HIS A 101 -1.01 12.76 -11.60
N GLN A 102 -1.95 12.13 -12.29
CA GLN A 102 -3.36 12.14 -11.89
C GLN A 102 -3.52 11.22 -10.69
N VAL A 103 -3.85 11.78 -9.53
CA VAL A 103 -4.08 11.04 -8.28
C VAL A 103 -5.56 10.75 -8.12
N ILE A 104 -5.89 9.49 -7.88
CA ILE A 104 -7.26 9.02 -7.65
C ILE A 104 -7.28 8.26 -6.33
N VAL A 105 -8.04 8.76 -5.37
CA VAL A 105 -8.26 8.13 -4.07
C VAL A 105 -9.71 7.70 -3.95
N LEU A 106 -9.98 6.50 -3.44
CA LEU A 106 -11.33 5.96 -3.31
C LEU A 106 -11.60 5.45 -1.89
N ASP A 107 -12.86 5.52 -1.49
CA ASP A 107 -13.36 4.79 -0.33
C ASP A 107 -13.72 3.35 -0.73
N ASN A 108 -13.29 2.39 0.07
CA ASN A 108 -13.73 1.01 -0.10
C ASN A 108 -15.27 0.93 0.09
N ARG A 109 -15.91 -0.09 -0.51
CA ARG A 109 -17.36 -0.26 -0.44
C ARG A 109 -17.90 -0.18 0.99
N GLY A 110 -19.03 0.52 1.15
CA GLY A 110 -19.69 0.73 2.43
C GLY A 110 -19.00 1.70 3.39
N ILE A 111 -17.95 2.40 2.95
CA ILE A 111 -17.22 3.42 3.71
C ILE A 111 -17.37 4.77 3.02
N GLY A 112 -17.45 5.83 3.80
CA GLY A 112 -17.51 7.20 3.28
C GLY A 112 -18.68 7.44 2.38
N GLY A 113 -18.40 7.96 1.18
CA GLY A 113 -19.39 8.12 0.13
C GLY A 113 -19.71 6.85 -0.65
N SER A 114 -18.95 5.76 -0.46
CA SER A 114 -19.16 4.50 -1.17
C SER A 114 -20.33 3.70 -0.59
N VAL A 115 -21.30 3.38 -1.43
CA VAL A 115 -22.49 2.61 -1.07
C VAL A 115 -22.30 1.15 -1.45
N SER A 116 -22.71 0.24 -0.56
CA SER A 116 -22.73 -1.20 -0.82
C SER A 116 -24.12 -1.77 -0.58
N GLU A 117 -24.65 -2.49 -1.57
CA GLU A 117 -25.91 -3.22 -1.45
C GLU A 117 -25.73 -4.54 -0.68
N THR A 118 -24.48 -5.00 -0.51
CA THR A 118 -24.15 -6.22 0.22
C THR A 118 -23.26 -5.92 1.41
N THR A 119 -23.57 -6.54 2.54
CA THR A 119 -22.76 -6.46 3.77
C THR A 119 -21.70 -7.55 3.85
N ARG A 120 -21.80 -8.60 3.04
CA ARG A 120 -20.80 -9.67 2.92
C ARG A 120 -20.04 -9.52 1.62
N TYR A 121 -18.73 -9.39 1.72
CA TYR A 121 -17.84 -9.28 0.56
C TYR A 121 -16.45 -9.80 0.94
N GLY A 122 -15.71 -10.26 -0.06
CA GLY A 122 -14.35 -10.72 0.08
C GLY A 122 -13.33 -9.77 -0.55
N MET A 123 -12.05 -10.12 -0.47
CA MET A 123 -10.95 -9.36 -1.06
C MET A 123 -11.12 -9.18 -2.57
N ALA A 124 -11.66 -10.21 -3.26
CA ALA A 124 -11.95 -10.18 -4.69
C ALA A 124 -13.02 -9.14 -5.07
N ASP A 125 -13.96 -8.86 -4.17
CA ASP A 125 -14.97 -7.84 -4.41
C ASP A 125 -14.40 -6.43 -4.33
N LEU A 126 -13.53 -6.15 -3.35
CA LEU A 126 -12.81 -4.87 -3.26
C LEU A 126 -11.89 -4.66 -4.47
N ALA A 127 -11.21 -5.71 -4.92
CA ALA A 127 -10.39 -5.66 -6.13
C ALA A 127 -11.24 -5.37 -7.37
N ARG A 128 -12.44 -5.97 -7.48
CA ARG A 128 -13.38 -5.74 -8.59
C ARG A 128 -13.93 -4.31 -8.58
N ASP A 129 -14.20 -3.72 -7.42
CA ASP A 129 -14.62 -2.32 -7.33
C ASP A 129 -13.54 -1.38 -7.84
N THR A 130 -12.30 -1.60 -7.42
CA THR A 130 -11.13 -0.85 -7.91
C THR A 130 -10.96 -1.00 -9.42
N LEU A 131 -11.12 -2.22 -9.95
CA LEU A 131 -11.05 -2.49 -11.38
C LEU A 131 -12.20 -1.81 -12.15
N THR A 132 -13.42 -1.83 -11.59
CA THR A 132 -14.59 -1.16 -12.19
C THR A 132 -14.37 0.34 -12.27
N LEU A 133 -13.78 0.95 -11.24
CA LEU A 133 -13.39 2.37 -11.28
C LEU A 133 -12.38 2.62 -12.41
N ILE A 134 -11.33 1.82 -12.51
CA ILE A 134 -10.30 1.93 -13.57
C ILE A 134 -10.93 1.84 -14.96
N TRP A 135 -11.83 0.91 -15.19
CA TRP A 135 -12.49 0.73 -16.48
C TRP A 135 -13.49 1.85 -16.81
N THR A 136 -14.32 2.24 -15.85
CA THR A 136 -15.34 3.28 -16.04
C THR A 136 -14.70 4.63 -16.35
N LEU A 137 -13.58 4.94 -15.70
CA LEU A 137 -12.80 6.15 -15.96
C LEU A 137 -11.89 6.01 -17.17
N LYS A 138 -11.88 4.86 -17.84
CA LYS A 138 -11.05 4.54 -19.03
C LYS A 138 -9.56 4.80 -18.79
N LEU A 139 -9.09 4.57 -17.55
CA LEU A 139 -7.70 4.78 -17.19
C LEU A 139 -6.80 3.77 -17.93
N ARG A 140 -5.63 4.24 -18.36
CA ARG A 140 -4.57 3.44 -18.98
C ARG A 140 -3.27 3.66 -18.23
N ASP A 141 -2.38 2.69 -18.31
CA ASP A 141 -1.05 2.77 -17.69
C ASP A 141 -1.11 3.13 -16.20
N VAL A 142 -2.03 2.47 -15.49
CA VAL A 142 -2.33 2.74 -14.08
C VAL A 142 -1.19 2.27 -13.18
N THR A 143 -0.71 3.14 -12.30
CA THR A 143 0.04 2.73 -11.11
C THR A 143 -0.94 2.47 -9.96
N LEU A 144 -0.96 1.24 -9.46
CA LEU A 144 -1.83 0.85 -8.34
C LEU A 144 -1.06 0.91 -7.02
N VAL A 145 -1.47 1.78 -6.11
CA VAL A 145 -0.87 1.92 -4.78
C VAL A 145 -1.82 1.36 -3.73
N GLY A 146 -1.39 0.36 -2.96
CA GLY A 146 -2.17 -0.20 -1.87
C GLY A 146 -1.46 -0.08 -0.53
N TRP A 147 -2.12 0.53 0.46
CA TRP A 147 -1.61 0.63 1.82
C TRP A 147 -2.31 -0.36 2.74
N SER A 148 -1.54 -1.15 3.53
CA SER A 148 -2.09 -2.08 4.51
C SER A 148 -3.05 -3.10 3.85
N MET A 149 -4.29 -3.23 4.28
CA MET A 149 -5.32 -4.02 3.62
C MET A 149 -5.52 -3.61 2.15
N GLY A 150 -5.34 -2.33 1.80
CA GLY A 150 -5.37 -1.89 0.40
C GLY A 150 -4.28 -2.54 -0.46
N GLY A 151 -3.13 -2.88 0.12
CA GLY A 151 -2.10 -3.67 -0.53
C GLY A 151 -2.52 -5.13 -0.76
N MET A 152 -3.37 -5.70 0.09
CA MET A 152 -3.97 -7.03 -0.13
C MET A 152 -4.98 -6.99 -1.29
N VAL A 153 -5.78 -5.92 -1.38
CA VAL A 153 -6.66 -5.63 -2.52
C VAL A 153 -5.85 -5.50 -3.81
N ALA A 154 -4.76 -4.74 -3.78
CA ALA A 154 -3.87 -4.57 -4.93
C ALA A 154 -3.26 -5.92 -5.37
N GLN A 155 -2.75 -6.73 -4.46
CA GLN A 155 -2.25 -8.08 -4.77
C GLN A 155 -3.32 -8.94 -5.43
N THR A 156 -4.58 -8.89 -4.94
CA THR A 156 -5.71 -9.63 -5.52
C THR A 156 -5.98 -9.19 -6.95
N LEU A 157 -5.99 -7.88 -7.20
CA LEU A 157 -6.20 -7.32 -8.54
C LEU A 157 -5.06 -7.74 -9.48
N LEU A 158 -3.81 -7.67 -9.04
CA LEU A 158 -2.63 -8.08 -9.82
C LEU A 158 -2.65 -9.57 -10.19
N MET A 159 -3.17 -10.43 -9.33
CA MET A 159 -3.31 -11.86 -9.60
C MET A 159 -4.44 -12.18 -10.58
N GLN A 160 -5.47 -11.33 -10.68
CA GLN A 160 -6.68 -11.58 -11.46
C GLN A 160 -6.71 -10.80 -12.78
N HIS A 161 -6.27 -9.54 -12.78
CA HIS A 161 -6.41 -8.60 -13.88
C HIS A 161 -5.15 -7.73 -14.08
N PRO A 162 -3.98 -8.32 -14.32
CA PRO A 162 -2.71 -7.59 -14.42
C PRO A 162 -2.61 -6.67 -15.65
N ASP A 163 -3.42 -6.91 -16.68
CA ASP A 163 -3.39 -6.23 -18.00
C ASP A 163 -3.76 -4.73 -17.95
N ARG A 164 -4.33 -4.27 -16.83
CA ARG A 164 -4.73 -2.88 -16.63
C ARG A 164 -3.75 -2.07 -15.79
N ILE A 165 -2.82 -2.77 -15.16
CA ILE A 165 -1.88 -2.18 -14.20
C ILE A 165 -0.49 -2.18 -14.85
N ARG A 166 0.08 -0.99 -14.99
CA ARG A 166 1.44 -0.82 -15.47
C ARG A 166 2.46 -1.12 -14.38
N ASP A 167 2.25 -0.55 -13.18
CA ASP A 167 3.11 -0.66 -12.02
C ASP A 167 2.28 -0.82 -10.75
N ALA A 168 2.86 -1.42 -9.73
CA ALA A 168 2.23 -1.54 -8.42
C ALA A 168 3.15 -1.11 -7.28
N VAL A 169 2.56 -0.51 -6.25
CA VAL A 169 3.23 -0.18 -5.00
C VAL A 169 2.46 -0.83 -3.85
N LEU A 170 3.12 -1.72 -3.15
CA LEU A 170 2.59 -2.43 -1.99
C LEU A 170 3.24 -1.85 -0.73
N MET A 171 2.50 -1.03 0.01
CA MET A 171 3.02 -0.25 1.13
C MET A 171 2.51 -0.80 2.47
N ASN A 172 3.42 -1.20 3.35
CA ASN A 172 3.13 -1.73 4.69
C ASN A 172 1.98 -2.74 4.67
N THR A 173 2.12 -3.80 3.90
CA THR A 173 1.10 -4.82 3.67
C THR A 173 1.67 -6.23 3.83
N ALA A 174 0.78 -7.22 3.93
CA ALA A 174 1.16 -8.61 4.12
C ALA A 174 0.77 -9.49 2.91
N PRO A 175 1.53 -10.55 2.63
CA PRO A 175 1.11 -11.58 1.69
C PRO A 175 -0.08 -12.39 2.23
N PRO A 176 -0.83 -13.09 1.37
CA PRO A 176 -1.88 -14.01 1.81
C PRO A 176 -1.29 -15.29 2.43
N GLY A 177 -2.10 -16.02 3.18
CA GLY A 177 -1.74 -17.29 3.78
C GLY A 177 -0.62 -17.16 4.84
N HIS A 178 0.12 -18.24 5.05
CA HIS A 178 1.22 -18.28 6.03
C HIS A 178 2.55 -17.73 5.47
N GLY A 179 2.49 -16.85 4.46
CA GLY A 179 3.69 -16.24 3.87
C GLY A 179 4.26 -15.09 4.68
N GLY A 180 3.55 -14.63 5.71
CA GLY A 180 3.96 -13.50 6.55
C GLY A 180 3.41 -13.60 7.98
N ASP A 181 3.74 -12.60 8.77
CA ASP A 181 3.31 -12.48 10.16
C ASP A 181 1.91 -11.84 10.23
N ALA A 182 1.07 -12.37 11.12
CA ALA A 182 -0.24 -11.79 11.41
C ALA A 182 -0.09 -10.51 12.25
N VAL A 183 -1.12 -9.65 12.19
CA VAL A 183 -1.22 -8.49 13.10
C VAL A 183 -1.30 -8.99 14.55
N PRO A 184 -0.49 -8.47 15.48
CA PRO A 184 -0.59 -8.82 16.89
C PRO A 184 -2.00 -8.56 17.45
N ALA A 185 -2.50 -9.43 18.33
CA ALA A 185 -3.88 -9.37 18.79
C ALA A 185 -4.21 -8.08 19.58
N ASP A 186 -3.26 -7.55 20.33
CA ASP A 186 -3.38 -6.28 21.05
C ASP A 186 -3.41 -5.09 20.09
N VAL A 187 -2.59 -5.09 19.07
CA VAL A 187 -2.60 -4.09 17.98
C VAL A 187 -3.93 -4.15 17.24
N MET A 188 -4.40 -5.35 16.88
CA MET A 188 -5.69 -5.51 16.20
C MET A 188 -6.85 -4.99 17.03
N ARG A 189 -6.84 -5.20 18.36
CA ARG A 189 -7.83 -4.65 19.28
C ARG A 189 -7.85 -3.11 19.26
N ILE A 190 -6.69 -2.47 19.20
CA ILE A 190 -6.58 -1.00 19.08
C ILE A 190 -7.12 -0.54 17.73
N LEU A 191 -6.67 -1.12 16.63
CA LEU A 191 -7.09 -0.74 15.27
C LEU A 191 -8.58 -0.98 15.02
N SER A 192 -9.18 -1.99 15.67
CA SER A 192 -10.61 -2.25 15.59
C SER A 192 -11.47 -1.24 16.37
N GLY A 193 -10.86 -0.32 17.13
CA GLY A 193 -11.58 0.67 17.93
C GLY A 193 -12.38 0.03 19.08
N SER A 194 -11.80 -0.97 19.75
CA SER A 194 -12.41 -1.60 20.94
C SER A 194 -12.75 -0.55 21.99
N PRO A 195 -13.79 -0.76 22.83
CA PRO A 195 -14.16 0.19 23.89
C PRO A 195 -12.97 0.58 24.74
N GLY A 196 -12.79 1.88 24.96
CA GLY A 196 -11.67 2.45 25.72
C GLY A 196 -10.40 2.71 24.91
N THR A 197 -10.36 2.39 23.62
CA THR A 197 -9.23 2.78 22.75
C THR A 197 -9.13 4.30 22.64
N THR A 198 -7.97 4.84 22.97
CA THR A 198 -7.66 6.27 22.87
C THR A 198 -6.97 6.61 21.55
N PHE A 199 -6.99 7.89 21.18
CA PHE A 199 -6.25 8.37 20.02
C PHE A 199 -4.74 8.13 20.14
N GLY A 200 -4.16 8.35 21.34
CA GLY A 200 -2.74 8.06 21.60
C GLY A 200 -2.39 6.59 21.36
N GLN A 201 -3.25 5.65 21.80
CA GLN A 201 -3.03 4.24 21.51
C GLN A 201 -3.06 3.92 20.00
N VAL A 202 -3.90 4.59 19.25
CA VAL A 202 -3.87 4.45 17.78
C VAL A 202 -2.57 5.00 17.21
N MET A 203 -2.09 6.15 17.69
CA MET A 203 -0.82 6.72 17.26
C MET A 203 0.37 5.82 17.63
N SER A 204 0.38 5.19 18.82
CA SER A 204 1.48 4.30 19.24
C SER A 204 1.61 3.02 18.41
N VAL A 205 0.56 2.55 17.74
CA VAL A 205 0.64 1.40 16.83
C VAL A 205 0.92 1.81 15.38
N LEU A 206 0.62 3.06 15.00
CA LEU A 206 0.86 3.57 13.66
C LEU A 206 2.25 4.20 13.47
N PHE A 207 2.87 4.65 14.55
CA PHE A 207 4.14 5.38 14.53
C PHE A 207 5.15 4.79 15.52
N PRO A 208 6.46 4.88 15.24
CA PRO A 208 7.47 4.48 16.21
C PRO A 208 7.51 5.45 17.40
N PRO A 209 8.03 5.01 18.58
CA PRO A 209 8.00 5.80 19.80
C PRO A 209 8.60 7.21 19.68
N ASN A 210 9.61 7.39 18.86
CA ASN A 210 10.24 8.69 18.61
C ASN A 210 9.37 9.65 17.79
N ALA A 211 8.36 9.17 17.06
CA ALA A 211 7.46 9.98 16.23
C ALA A 211 6.05 10.11 16.83
N GLU A 212 5.67 9.28 17.81
CA GLU A 212 4.32 9.19 18.38
C GLU A 212 3.77 10.54 18.85
N LYS A 213 4.55 11.27 19.68
CA LYS A 213 4.13 12.58 20.20
C LYS A 213 3.90 13.62 19.09
N GLN A 214 4.73 13.62 18.05
CA GLN A 214 4.55 14.49 16.91
C GLN A 214 3.32 14.06 16.09
N ALA A 215 3.12 12.75 15.93
CA ALA A 215 1.97 12.20 15.24
C ALA A 215 0.64 12.59 15.92
N GLU A 216 0.55 12.54 17.23
CA GLU A 216 -0.64 12.99 17.96
C GLU A 216 -1.02 14.45 17.64
N GLN A 217 -0.03 15.31 17.44
CA GLN A 217 -0.25 16.73 17.13
C GLN A 217 -0.57 16.97 15.65
N CYS A 218 0.00 16.17 14.75
CA CYS A 218 0.05 16.45 13.32
C CYS A 218 -0.95 15.64 12.51
N PHE A 219 -1.24 14.38 12.92
CA PHE A 219 -2.02 13.44 12.13
C PHE A 219 -3.34 14.06 11.60
N ALA A 220 -4.16 14.59 12.50
CA ALA A 220 -5.45 15.15 12.13
C ALA A 220 -5.34 16.42 11.27
N ARG A 221 -4.23 17.15 11.36
CA ARG A 221 -3.96 18.35 10.54
C ARG A 221 -3.51 18.01 9.13
N ASP A 222 -2.81 16.88 9.00
CA ASP A 222 -2.21 16.44 7.74
C ASP A 222 -3.12 15.47 6.95
N MET A 223 -4.26 15.06 7.52
CA MET A 223 -5.25 14.24 6.83
C MET A 223 -5.80 14.95 5.58
N PHE A 224 -6.07 14.20 4.53
CA PHE A 224 -6.76 14.68 3.34
C PHE A 224 -8.26 14.89 3.64
N LYS A 225 -8.72 16.13 3.61
CA LYS A 225 -10.08 16.54 4.01
C LYS A 225 -10.71 17.51 3.01
N PRO A 226 -11.20 17.03 1.86
CA PRO A 226 -11.97 17.87 0.95
C PRO A 226 -13.19 18.48 1.64
N ALA A 227 -13.57 19.68 1.22
CA ALA A 227 -14.65 20.46 1.87
C ALA A 227 -16.01 19.76 1.86
N ASP A 228 -16.26 18.93 0.84
CA ASP A 228 -17.51 18.15 0.68
C ASP A 228 -17.43 16.74 1.29
N TYR A 229 -16.28 16.37 1.92
CA TYR A 229 -16.11 15.08 2.58
C TYR A 229 -16.46 15.20 4.07
N GLY A 230 -17.63 14.71 4.45
CA GLY A 230 -18.12 14.78 5.82
C GLY A 230 -17.35 13.89 6.81
N SER A 231 -17.70 14.00 8.08
CA SER A 231 -17.21 13.08 9.11
C SER A 231 -17.80 11.69 8.89
N VAL A 232 -16.93 10.71 8.65
CA VAL A 232 -17.34 9.35 8.32
C VAL A 232 -17.02 8.41 9.48
N ARG A 233 -18.02 7.59 9.84
CA ARG A 233 -17.84 6.42 10.69
C ARG A 233 -17.96 5.16 9.84
N VAL A 234 -17.07 4.19 10.04
CA VAL A 234 -17.21 2.87 9.41
C VAL A 234 -18.38 2.14 10.03
N PRO A 235 -19.40 1.73 9.24
CA PRO A 235 -20.55 0.99 9.78
C PRO A 235 -20.11 -0.35 10.40
N ALA A 236 -20.76 -0.76 11.49
CA ALA A 236 -20.41 -1.98 12.21
C ALA A 236 -20.39 -3.24 11.33
N GLN A 237 -21.36 -3.35 10.40
CA GLN A 237 -21.41 -4.47 9.46
C GLN A 237 -20.24 -4.48 8.48
N VAL A 238 -19.80 -3.31 8.01
CA VAL A 238 -18.62 -3.17 7.15
C VAL A 238 -17.36 -3.54 7.93
N ALA A 239 -17.25 -3.09 9.17
CA ALA A 239 -16.17 -3.43 10.07
C ALA A 239 -16.06 -4.96 10.25
N GLN A 240 -17.17 -5.64 10.55
CA GLN A 240 -17.22 -7.11 10.69
C GLN A 240 -16.83 -7.82 9.39
N SER A 241 -17.27 -7.32 8.23
CA SER A 241 -16.87 -7.89 6.94
C SER A 241 -15.37 -7.76 6.71
N GLN A 242 -14.77 -6.63 7.06
CA GLN A 242 -13.32 -6.46 6.95
C GLN A 242 -12.54 -7.33 7.94
N ASP A 243 -13.07 -7.58 9.14
CA ASP A 243 -12.47 -8.52 10.10
C ASP A 243 -12.43 -9.95 9.53
N ALA A 244 -13.55 -10.41 8.98
CA ALA A 244 -13.64 -11.72 8.34
C ALA A 244 -12.68 -11.85 7.14
N LEU A 245 -12.63 -10.84 6.31
CA LEU A 245 -11.81 -10.76 5.11
C LEU A 245 -10.30 -10.81 5.43
N LEU A 246 -9.85 -10.17 6.50
CA LEU A 246 -8.45 -10.28 6.95
C LEU A 246 -8.13 -11.71 7.42
N GLY A 247 -9.06 -12.38 8.11
CA GLY A 247 -8.92 -13.78 8.51
C GLY A 247 -8.83 -14.72 7.31
N GLU A 248 -9.71 -14.53 6.32
CA GLU A 248 -9.69 -15.29 5.05
C GLU A 248 -8.39 -15.08 4.29
N TRP A 249 -7.90 -13.84 4.20
CA TRP A 249 -6.62 -13.50 3.58
C TRP A 249 -5.46 -14.24 4.24
N ALA A 250 -5.39 -14.20 5.56
CA ALA A 250 -4.36 -14.90 6.34
C ALA A 250 -4.40 -16.44 6.19
N ALA A 251 -5.56 -17.00 5.82
CA ALA A 251 -5.73 -18.43 5.62
C ALA A 251 -5.47 -18.91 4.17
N ASP A 252 -5.46 -18.01 3.17
CA ASP A 252 -5.40 -18.37 1.74
C ASP A 252 -3.98 -18.72 1.26
N LYS A 253 -3.57 -19.96 1.54
CA LYS A 253 -2.30 -20.52 1.05
C LYS A 253 -2.21 -20.62 -0.48
N GLN A 254 -3.36 -20.70 -1.17
CA GLN A 254 -3.38 -20.75 -2.62
C GLN A 254 -3.04 -19.40 -3.23
N ALA A 255 -3.58 -18.31 -2.68
CA ALA A 255 -3.25 -16.96 -3.12
C ALA A 255 -1.76 -16.69 -2.96
N PHE A 256 -1.11 -17.13 -1.87
CA PHE A 256 0.33 -17.00 -1.72
C PHE A 256 1.13 -17.62 -2.88
N ARG A 257 0.74 -18.82 -3.32
CA ARG A 257 1.40 -19.46 -4.46
C ARG A 257 1.19 -18.69 -5.77
N ARG A 258 0.04 -18.01 -5.93
CA ARG A 258 -0.29 -17.21 -7.12
C ARG A 258 0.52 -15.91 -7.23
N LEU A 259 1.11 -15.40 -6.13
CA LEU A 259 1.98 -14.22 -6.17
C LEU A 259 3.15 -14.38 -7.16
N ARG A 260 3.63 -15.61 -7.36
CA ARG A 260 4.70 -15.91 -8.34
C ARG A 260 4.28 -15.63 -9.80
N GLY A 261 2.99 -15.54 -10.06
CA GLY A 261 2.44 -15.21 -11.37
C GLY A 261 2.37 -13.72 -11.67
N ILE A 262 2.57 -12.85 -10.67
CA ILE A 262 2.56 -11.40 -10.86
C ILE A 262 3.79 -11.00 -11.64
N LYS A 263 3.57 -10.46 -12.85
CA LYS A 263 4.64 -9.97 -13.75
C LYS A 263 4.71 -8.45 -13.81
N VAL A 264 3.77 -7.76 -13.19
CA VAL A 264 3.75 -6.31 -13.08
C VAL A 264 4.93 -5.84 -12.23
N PRO A 265 5.73 -4.85 -12.68
CA PRO A 265 6.75 -4.24 -11.85
C PRO A 265 6.16 -3.78 -10.53
N THR A 266 6.75 -4.20 -9.42
CA THR A 266 6.17 -3.97 -8.10
C THR A 266 7.20 -3.38 -7.14
N LEU A 267 6.90 -2.22 -6.56
CA LEU A 267 7.64 -1.66 -5.46
C LEU A 267 7.01 -2.11 -4.15
N VAL A 268 7.75 -2.80 -3.31
CA VAL A 268 7.35 -3.14 -1.95
C VAL A 268 7.99 -2.13 -1.01
N LEU A 269 7.16 -1.39 -0.28
CA LEU A 269 7.59 -0.41 0.71
C LEU A 269 7.28 -0.94 2.11
N SER A 270 8.27 -0.88 2.98
CA SER A 270 8.20 -1.38 4.36
C SER A 270 8.75 -0.35 5.32
N ALA A 271 8.29 -0.40 6.56
CA ALA A 271 8.77 0.39 7.68
C ALA A 271 9.34 -0.54 8.76
N GLN A 272 10.58 -0.30 9.20
CA GLN A 272 11.24 -1.20 10.16
C GLN A 272 10.56 -1.23 11.53
N ASN A 273 9.87 -0.13 11.89
CA ASN A 273 9.15 -0.03 13.16
C ASN A 273 7.62 -0.15 12.96
N ASP A 274 7.19 -0.91 11.94
CA ASP A 274 5.78 -1.20 11.74
C ASP A 274 5.28 -2.21 12.78
N ALA A 275 4.53 -1.72 13.76
CA ALA A 275 3.94 -2.56 14.81
C ALA A 275 2.68 -3.31 14.33
N VAL A 276 2.10 -2.91 13.20
CA VAL A 276 0.89 -3.53 12.63
C VAL A 276 1.26 -4.72 11.74
N LEU A 277 2.15 -4.50 10.79
CA LEU A 277 2.59 -5.53 9.83
C LEU A 277 4.11 -5.57 9.78
N ALA A 278 4.69 -6.54 10.47
CA ALA A 278 6.13 -6.70 10.62
C ALA A 278 6.87 -6.66 9.26
N PRO A 279 8.10 -6.11 9.20
CA PRO A 279 8.90 -6.03 7.97
C PRO A 279 9.11 -7.37 7.25
N ALA A 280 9.04 -8.48 7.99
CA ALA A 280 9.10 -9.82 7.42
C ALA A 280 8.03 -10.07 6.34
N ASN A 281 6.86 -9.42 6.46
CA ASN A 281 5.79 -9.47 5.45
C ASN A 281 6.26 -8.91 4.10
N ALA A 282 6.94 -7.78 4.12
CA ALA A 282 7.48 -7.15 2.90
C ALA A 282 8.60 -7.99 2.28
N ALA A 283 9.47 -8.57 3.09
CA ALA A 283 10.50 -9.49 2.63
C ALA A 283 9.89 -10.73 1.96
N ALA A 284 8.81 -11.28 2.53
CA ALA A 284 8.08 -12.41 1.95
C ALA A 284 7.42 -12.05 0.60
N LEU A 285 6.82 -10.86 0.49
CA LEU A 285 6.27 -10.33 -0.77
C LEU A 285 7.37 -10.19 -1.83
N ASN A 286 8.48 -9.54 -1.48
CA ASN A 286 9.59 -9.33 -2.39
C ASN A 286 10.20 -10.66 -2.89
N LYS A 287 10.23 -11.69 -2.04
CA LYS A 287 10.65 -13.04 -2.43
C LYS A 287 9.65 -13.74 -3.33
N ALA A 288 8.34 -13.51 -3.12
CA ALA A 288 7.27 -14.20 -3.83
C ALA A 288 6.96 -13.60 -5.20
N ILE A 289 7.09 -12.27 -5.37
CA ILE A 289 6.77 -11.54 -6.60
C ILE A 289 8.04 -11.37 -7.44
N PRO A 290 8.13 -11.99 -8.64
CA PRO A 290 9.41 -12.07 -9.39
C PRO A 290 9.97 -10.71 -9.86
N ARG A 291 9.11 -9.73 -10.14
CA ARG A 291 9.52 -8.39 -10.61
C ARG A 291 9.31 -7.35 -9.53
N SER A 292 9.65 -7.67 -8.30
CA SER A 292 9.56 -6.72 -7.19
C SER A 292 10.92 -6.19 -6.75
N SER A 293 10.90 -5.02 -6.17
CA SER A 293 12.00 -4.41 -5.43
C SER A 293 11.51 -4.00 -4.05
N LEU A 294 12.32 -4.22 -3.02
CA LEU A 294 12.01 -3.86 -1.64
C LEU A 294 12.78 -2.61 -1.23
N VAL A 295 12.08 -1.69 -0.59
CA VAL A 295 12.67 -0.53 0.11
C VAL A 295 12.09 -0.47 1.51
N GLU A 296 12.98 -0.47 2.49
CA GLU A 296 12.65 -0.40 3.91
C GLU A 296 13.08 0.96 4.49
N ALA A 297 12.14 1.67 5.12
CA ALA A 297 12.42 2.89 5.85
C ALA A 297 12.84 2.55 7.29
N SER A 298 14.05 2.96 7.72
CA SER A 298 14.64 2.56 9.00
C SER A 298 13.87 3.09 10.22
N ASP A 299 13.31 4.30 10.11
CA ASP A 299 12.71 5.01 11.25
C ASP A 299 11.20 5.22 11.10
N ALA A 300 10.57 4.47 10.18
CA ALA A 300 9.14 4.60 9.89
C ALA A 300 8.30 3.56 10.62
N GLY A 301 7.02 3.91 10.84
CA GLY A 301 5.96 3.02 11.30
C GLY A 301 4.92 2.73 10.20
N HIS A 302 3.78 2.17 10.59
CA HIS A 302 2.72 1.74 9.66
C HIS A 302 2.15 2.88 8.80
N ALA A 303 2.05 4.08 9.35
CA ALA A 303 1.58 5.28 8.65
C ALA A 303 2.73 6.16 8.13
N MET A 304 3.73 5.54 7.48
CA MET A 304 4.96 6.19 6.99
C MET A 304 4.71 7.43 6.10
N MET A 305 3.56 7.49 5.41
CA MET A 305 3.19 8.62 4.58
C MET A 305 2.93 9.91 5.38
N TYR A 306 2.79 9.82 6.70
CA TYR A 306 2.72 10.98 7.57
C TYR A 306 4.09 11.44 8.06
N GLN A 307 5.01 10.49 8.28
CA GLN A 307 6.36 10.81 8.70
C GLN A 307 7.20 11.42 7.57
N TYR A 308 7.04 10.85 6.36
CA TYR A 308 7.86 11.18 5.20
C TYR A 308 7.01 11.44 3.94
N PRO A 309 6.09 12.41 3.97
CA PRO A 309 5.10 12.58 2.90
C PRO A 309 5.73 12.83 1.53
N ARG A 310 6.73 13.73 1.45
CA ARG A 310 7.36 14.09 0.18
C ARG A 310 8.42 13.06 -0.25
N ALA A 311 9.26 12.61 0.69
CA ALA A 311 10.29 11.61 0.40
C ALA A 311 9.68 10.29 -0.10
N LEU A 312 8.58 9.86 0.52
CA LEU A 312 7.84 8.67 0.09
C LEU A 312 7.23 8.85 -1.30
N ALA A 313 6.56 9.99 -1.55
CA ALA A 313 5.99 10.28 -2.85
C ALA A 313 7.06 10.32 -3.95
N GLN A 314 8.19 10.98 -3.72
CA GLN A 314 9.33 11.03 -4.65
C GLN A 314 9.92 9.64 -4.92
N ARG A 315 9.93 8.76 -3.92
CA ARG A 315 10.37 7.37 -4.10
C ARG A 315 9.42 6.61 -5.04
N ILE A 316 8.12 6.82 -4.90
CA ILE A 316 7.11 6.22 -5.78
C ILE A 316 7.23 6.80 -7.19
N ILE A 317 7.34 8.12 -7.35
CA ILE A 317 7.52 8.79 -8.65
C ILE A 317 8.75 8.24 -9.35
N LYS A 318 9.90 8.18 -8.65
CA LYS A 318 11.13 7.61 -9.22
C LYS A 318 10.96 6.16 -9.69
N PHE A 319 10.22 5.36 -8.95
CA PHE A 319 9.92 3.97 -9.36
C PHE A 319 9.08 3.95 -10.65
N ILE A 320 8.03 4.76 -10.72
CA ILE A 320 7.16 4.89 -11.90
C ILE A 320 7.97 5.28 -13.14
N ASP A 321 8.87 6.27 -13.01
CA ASP A 321 9.71 6.78 -14.10
C ASP A 321 10.75 5.76 -14.59
N THR A 322 11.18 4.85 -13.73
CA THR A 322 12.22 3.85 -14.04
C THR A 322 11.67 2.49 -14.46
N SER A 323 10.39 2.25 -14.31
CA SER A 323 9.72 1.01 -14.72
C SER A 323 9.22 1.03 -16.17
N LEU A 324 9.48 2.12 -16.88
CA LEU A 324 9.17 2.33 -18.31
C LEU A 324 10.03 1.46 -19.23
#